data_87c23882db1315b20efa8dd3d96ab333
#
_entry.id   87c23882db1315b20efa8dd3d96ab333
#
_cell.length_a   1.000
_cell.length_b   1.000
_cell.length_c   1.000
_cell.angle_alpha   90.00
_cell.angle_beta   90.00
_cell.angle_gamma   90.00
#
_symmetry.space_group_name_H-M   'P 1'
#
loop_
_entity.id
_entity.type
_entity.pdbx_description
1 polymer ?
#
loop_
_entity_poly.entity_id
_entity_poly.type
_entity_poly.pdbx_seq_one_letter_code
_entity_poly.pdbx_strand_id
1 'polypeptide(L)'
;MRRTIEYFGRIALISIALLGCEVSDFDLQDNPNFLTPKSADPEYLLNEIQYQFQSLMGLMILNTDDLMRYEAMTDTYGDLVSVTVLDTEWESYFEALNNSKTIEALAEKDETLLFHNAINKLLLGYLTITMVDYMGAIPYTEAVVPSEYPNPGLESGIDIYKKVLNDIDRAILDIENSTFNFSTDLFYDSDKDKWIAFANSFKLKILVQTRLASSEIGVSDIALAINELLEKDLIDSETEDFQYTFSTVEEPESRHRYFRRGYVSNFGQYMGNYFMFMLKDSKSVADPRLRYYLYRQSDSSPFSIVPYSTCLQESNVDYCYIGDFYRGLDHGESRTGFGDNEERTVYGLYPGGGTFDEDQFVSAPKTSTHLDGAGILPLLTSSFVKFLRAEAALMLSTGEDPEKLLREAIQDSMDKVLSFGEVDSDFESTDEEVEAYIDEVLFNFNNVATNEQKLDIIITEYYLAAFGNSMESYNAYRRTGYPSNIQVPIDNDNPTFPRSFPYSARAVEINSSLTQKLNTDRVFWDTNPEGFIK
;
A
#
# COMPACT_ATOMS: atom_id res chain seq x y z
N MET A 1 86.43 17.21 10.27
CA MET A 1 85.88 16.80 8.97
C MET A 1 84.95 15.59 9.00
N ARG A 2 85.30 14.48 9.64
CA ARG A 2 84.37 13.27 9.68
C ARG A 2 83.03 13.49 10.39
N ARG A 3 83.00 14.19 11.51
CA ARG A 3 81.76 14.50 12.24
C ARG A 3 80.82 15.47 11.55
N THR A 4 81.39 16.41 10.74
CA THR A 4 80.59 17.39 9.99
C THR A 4 79.89 16.75 8.80
N ILE A 5 80.46 15.76 8.16
CA ILE A 5 79.87 14.98 7.06
C ILE A 5 78.72 14.08 7.54
N GLU A 6 78.85 13.51 8.75
CA GLU A 6 77.74 12.68 9.35
C GLU A 6 76.54 13.55 9.73
N TYR A 7 76.76 14.79 10.19
CA TYR A 7 75.61 15.68 10.49
C TYR A 7 74.91 16.17 9.21
N PHE A 8 75.64 16.49 8.14
CA PHE A 8 75.03 16.84 6.85
C PHE A 8 74.35 15.70 6.19
N GLY A 9 74.87 14.47 6.32
CA GLY A 9 74.19 13.25 5.84
C GLY A 9 72.90 12.94 6.57
N ARG A 10 72.82 13.17 7.89
CA ARG A 10 71.60 12.99 8.67
C ARG A 10 70.52 14.04 8.41
N ILE A 11 70.95 15.30 8.21
CA ILE A 11 70.04 16.39 7.85
C ILE A 11 69.49 16.17 6.44
N ALA A 12 70.27 15.73 5.47
CA ALA A 12 69.86 15.43 4.11
C ALA A 12 68.88 14.23 4.09
N LEU A 13 69.07 13.18 4.94
CA LEU A 13 68.15 12.06 5.05
C LEU A 13 66.80 12.47 5.70
N ILE A 14 66.82 13.36 6.67
CA ILE A 14 65.61 13.90 7.30
C ILE A 14 64.86 14.82 6.35
N SER A 15 65.55 15.61 5.53
CA SER A 15 64.92 16.46 4.53
C SER A 15 64.26 15.66 3.37
N ILE A 16 64.83 14.49 2.99
CA ILE A 16 64.25 13.59 1.98
C ILE A 16 63.03 12.86 2.54
N ALA A 17 63.02 12.54 3.85
CA ALA A 17 61.85 11.92 4.50
C ALA A 17 60.67 12.89 4.67
N LEU A 18 60.89 14.21 4.63
CA LEU A 18 59.86 15.23 4.71
C LEU A 18 59.29 15.63 3.34
N LEU A 19 59.92 15.22 2.24
CA LEU A 19 59.41 15.46 0.87
C LEU A 19 58.58 14.28 0.32
N GLY A 20 58.40 13.21 1.10
CA GLY A 20 57.63 12.03 0.73
C GLY A 20 56.18 12.04 1.21
N CYS A 21 55.65 13.15 1.70
CA CYS A 21 54.22 13.35 1.76
C CYS A 21 53.75 13.83 0.38
N GLU A 22 53.64 12.91 -0.57
CA GLU A 22 52.62 13.08 -1.58
C GLU A 22 51.31 13.21 -0.80
N VAL A 23 50.63 14.33 -0.99
CA VAL A 23 49.23 14.49 -0.60
C VAL A 23 48.53 13.28 -1.20
N SER A 24 48.17 12.30 -0.35
CA SER A 24 47.35 11.19 -0.76
C SER A 24 46.12 11.81 -1.40
N ASP A 25 45.96 11.49 -2.66
CA ASP A 25 44.84 11.93 -3.45
C ASP A 25 43.59 11.50 -2.69
N PHE A 26 42.85 12.45 -2.11
CA PHE A 26 41.62 12.17 -1.38
C PHE A 26 40.49 11.71 -2.32
N ASP A 27 40.72 11.59 -3.63
CA ASP A 27 39.86 10.95 -4.61
C ASP A 27 39.58 9.48 -4.30
N LEU A 28 40.36 8.85 -3.40
CA LEU A 28 40.03 7.50 -2.86
C LEU A 28 38.94 7.52 -1.80
N GLN A 29 38.45 8.69 -1.38
CA GLN A 29 37.25 8.78 -0.54
C GLN A 29 35.94 8.74 -1.35
N ASP A 30 36.02 8.98 -2.66
CA ASP A 30 34.91 8.68 -3.54
C ASP A 30 34.93 7.16 -3.79
N ASN A 31 34.05 6.45 -3.12
CA ASN A 31 33.84 5.02 -3.40
C ASN A 31 33.42 4.88 -4.87
N PRO A 32 34.25 4.27 -5.76
CA PRO A 32 33.91 4.16 -7.18
C PRO A 32 32.66 3.34 -7.44
N ASN A 33 32.14 2.65 -6.41
CA ASN A 33 30.86 1.94 -6.45
C ASN A 33 29.71 2.79 -5.88
N PHE A 34 29.97 3.99 -5.39
CA PHE A 34 28.92 4.94 -5.07
C PHE A 34 28.52 5.67 -6.34
N LEU A 35 27.27 5.50 -6.76
CA LEU A 35 26.71 6.30 -7.84
C LEU A 35 26.74 7.78 -7.44
N THR A 36 27.69 8.51 -7.99
CA THR A 36 27.67 9.98 -7.86
C THR A 36 26.64 10.52 -8.85
N PRO A 37 25.99 11.67 -8.60
CA PRO A 37 25.07 12.29 -9.55
C PRO A 37 25.67 12.46 -10.96
N LYS A 38 26.99 12.45 -11.07
CA LYS A 38 27.74 12.61 -12.32
C LYS A 38 27.90 11.31 -13.11
N SER A 39 27.75 10.17 -12.46
CA SER A 39 27.87 8.81 -13.05
C SER A 39 26.56 8.01 -13.00
N ALA A 40 25.50 8.59 -12.44
CA ALA A 40 24.20 7.95 -12.37
C ALA A 40 23.52 8.00 -13.73
N ASP A 41 23.10 6.83 -14.22
CA ASP A 41 22.26 6.72 -15.39
C ASP A 41 20.78 6.93 -14.95
N PRO A 42 20.07 7.92 -15.50
CA PRO A 42 18.68 8.22 -15.11
C PRO A 42 17.72 7.04 -15.30
N GLU A 43 17.92 6.21 -16.31
CA GLU A 43 17.13 5.00 -16.56
C GLU A 43 17.26 4.00 -15.40
N TYR A 44 18.50 3.73 -14.94
CA TYR A 44 18.72 2.83 -13.82
C TYR A 44 18.20 3.39 -12.50
N LEU A 45 18.32 4.70 -12.27
CA LEU A 45 17.76 5.34 -11.07
C LEU A 45 16.23 5.25 -11.06
N LEU A 46 15.58 5.51 -12.19
CA LEU A 46 14.12 5.42 -12.26
C LEU A 46 13.63 3.97 -12.09
N ASN A 47 14.36 3.00 -12.67
CA ASN A 47 14.08 1.59 -12.43
C ASN A 47 14.17 1.22 -10.95
N GLU A 48 15.21 1.68 -10.26
CA GLU A 48 15.36 1.46 -8.82
C GLU A 48 14.22 2.07 -8.04
N ILE A 49 13.79 3.29 -8.37
CA ILE A 49 12.64 3.95 -7.73
C ILE A 49 11.34 3.16 -7.95
N GLN A 50 11.11 2.64 -9.15
CA GLN A 50 9.94 1.79 -9.43
C GLN A 50 9.95 0.51 -8.58
N TYR A 51 11.12 -0.14 -8.43
CA TYR A 51 11.27 -1.31 -7.57
C TYR A 51 11.09 -0.98 -6.09
N GLN A 52 11.69 0.11 -5.62
CA GLN A 52 11.52 0.59 -4.24
C GLN A 52 10.07 0.95 -3.97
N PHE A 53 9.38 1.58 -4.92
CA PHE A 53 7.98 1.94 -4.83
C PHE A 53 7.10 0.70 -4.62
N GLN A 54 7.16 -0.29 -5.52
CA GLN A 54 6.33 -1.50 -5.40
C GLN A 54 6.66 -2.30 -4.13
N SER A 55 7.94 -2.37 -3.74
CA SER A 55 8.37 -3.09 -2.56
C SER A 55 7.84 -2.46 -1.28
N LEU A 56 7.96 -1.12 -1.16
CA LEU A 56 7.45 -0.35 -0.03
C LEU A 56 5.93 -0.44 0.07
N MET A 57 5.22 -0.20 -1.04
CA MET A 57 3.76 -0.30 -1.06
C MET A 57 3.30 -1.69 -0.61
N GLY A 58 3.93 -2.75 -1.12
CA GLY A 58 3.60 -4.11 -0.71
C GLY A 58 3.88 -4.42 0.77
N LEU A 59 4.92 -3.82 1.38
CA LEU A 59 5.18 -3.95 2.82
C LEU A 59 4.16 -3.19 3.65
N MET A 60 3.86 -1.95 3.26
CA MET A 60 2.91 -1.11 3.97
C MET A 60 1.49 -1.71 3.94
N ILE A 61 1.07 -2.28 2.80
CA ILE A 61 -0.20 -3.00 2.70
C ILE A 61 -0.27 -4.16 3.70
N LEU A 62 0.78 -4.99 3.79
CA LEU A 62 0.80 -6.10 4.78
C LEU A 62 0.60 -5.63 6.23
N ASN A 63 1.11 -4.45 6.59
CA ASN A 63 0.93 -3.89 7.94
C ASN A 63 -0.52 -3.45 8.24
N THR A 64 -1.37 -3.32 7.22
CA THR A 64 -2.78 -2.95 7.38
C THR A 64 -3.75 -4.10 7.11
N ASP A 65 -3.30 -5.24 6.58
CA ASP A 65 -4.15 -6.42 6.33
C ASP A 65 -4.79 -6.92 7.63
N ASP A 66 -4.00 -7.05 8.69
CA ASP A 66 -4.50 -7.43 10.02
C ASP A 66 -5.42 -6.35 10.61
N LEU A 67 -5.03 -5.06 10.50
CA LEU A 67 -5.85 -3.95 11.00
C LEU A 67 -7.23 -3.93 10.36
N MET A 68 -7.31 -4.26 9.08
CA MET A 68 -8.56 -4.24 8.32
C MET A 68 -9.27 -5.60 8.24
N ARG A 69 -8.83 -6.60 9.01
CA ARG A 69 -9.46 -7.92 9.15
C ARG A 69 -9.44 -8.76 7.88
N TYR A 70 -8.64 -8.42 6.88
CA TYR A 70 -8.37 -9.34 5.77
C TYR A 70 -7.62 -10.56 6.28
N GLU A 71 -6.61 -10.32 7.12
CA GLU A 71 -5.99 -11.32 7.97
C GLU A 71 -6.48 -11.14 9.42
N ALA A 72 -6.43 -12.21 10.21
CA ALA A 72 -6.74 -12.14 11.62
C ALA A 72 -5.54 -11.61 12.41
N MET A 73 -5.72 -10.52 13.13
CA MET A 73 -4.78 -10.13 14.17
C MET A 73 -4.81 -11.18 15.28
N THR A 74 -3.65 -11.77 15.59
CA THR A 74 -3.51 -12.83 16.61
C THR A 74 -2.93 -12.33 17.93
N ASP A 75 -2.55 -11.07 17.99
CA ASP A 75 -1.98 -10.36 19.12
C ASP A 75 -2.82 -9.10 19.44
N THR A 76 -2.20 -8.09 20.03
CA THR A 76 -2.83 -6.81 20.33
C THR A 76 -2.49 -5.75 19.27
N TYR A 77 -3.28 -4.68 19.20
CA TYR A 77 -2.91 -3.52 18.39
C TYR A 77 -1.54 -2.93 18.78
N GLY A 78 -1.15 -3.04 20.06
CA GLY A 78 0.16 -2.55 20.52
C GLY A 78 1.33 -3.35 19.95
N ASP A 79 1.14 -4.64 19.74
CA ASP A 79 2.15 -5.51 19.13
C ASP A 79 2.18 -5.28 17.60
N LEU A 80 1.00 -5.21 16.97
CA LEU A 80 0.85 -5.01 15.53
C LEU A 80 1.44 -3.68 15.06
N VAL A 81 1.23 -2.59 15.80
CA VAL A 81 1.78 -1.26 15.49
C VAL A 81 2.90 -0.87 16.46
N SER A 82 3.82 -1.79 16.72
CA SER A 82 4.98 -1.54 17.58
C SER A 82 5.93 -0.50 16.97
N VAL A 83 6.80 0.06 17.82
CA VAL A 83 7.76 1.11 17.39
C VAL A 83 8.83 0.62 16.41
N THR A 84 8.91 -0.66 16.14
CA THR A 84 9.85 -1.27 15.18
C THR A 84 9.19 -1.77 13.90
N VAL A 85 7.85 -1.72 13.82
CA VAL A 85 7.11 -2.31 12.68
C VAL A 85 7.45 -1.65 11.35
N LEU A 86 7.73 -0.36 11.35
CA LEU A 86 8.08 0.41 10.15
C LEU A 86 9.58 0.73 10.02
N ASP A 87 10.48 0.00 10.69
CA ASP A 87 11.93 0.28 10.59
C ASP A 87 12.45 0.10 9.16
N THR A 88 12.03 -0.96 8.49
CA THR A 88 12.43 -1.24 7.08
C THR A 88 11.81 -0.23 6.11
N GLU A 89 10.52 0.05 6.27
CA GLU A 89 9.79 1.00 5.43
C GLU A 89 10.36 2.41 5.56
N TRP A 90 10.73 2.81 6.77
CA TRP A 90 11.38 4.08 7.03
C TRP A 90 12.71 4.20 6.27
N GLU A 91 13.60 3.22 6.44
CA GLU A 91 14.91 3.22 5.76
C GLU A 91 14.74 3.24 4.23
N SER A 92 13.92 2.35 3.69
CA SER A 92 13.70 2.24 2.24
C SER A 92 13.04 3.49 1.64
N TYR A 93 12.14 4.16 2.38
CA TYR A 93 11.57 5.43 1.94
C TYR A 93 12.63 6.52 1.75
N PHE A 94 13.57 6.67 2.70
CA PHE A 94 14.62 7.69 2.59
C PHE A 94 15.66 7.33 1.53
N GLU A 95 15.87 6.06 1.22
CA GLU A 95 16.66 5.64 0.06
C GLU A 95 15.97 6.06 -1.25
N ALA A 96 14.67 5.79 -1.39
CA ALA A 96 13.88 6.22 -2.54
C ALA A 96 13.87 7.76 -2.68
N LEU A 97 13.72 8.49 -1.59
CA LEU A 97 13.77 9.95 -1.58
C LEU A 97 15.13 10.48 -2.06
N ASN A 98 16.23 9.85 -1.63
CA ASN A 98 17.58 10.22 -2.08
C ASN A 98 17.79 9.99 -3.58
N ASN A 99 17.31 8.84 -4.10
CA ASN A 99 17.37 8.54 -5.53
C ASN A 99 16.54 9.53 -6.34
N SER A 100 15.34 9.87 -5.84
CA SER A 100 14.45 10.86 -6.43
C SER A 100 15.09 12.23 -6.54
N LYS A 101 15.72 12.72 -5.46
CA LYS A 101 16.45 14.00 -5.47
C LYS A 101 17.60 14.01 -6.49
N THR A 102 18.21 12.87 -6.73
CA THR A 102 19.25 12.73 -7.75
C THR A 102 18.67 12.90 -9.17
N ILE A 103 17.52 12.28 -9.47
CA ILE A 103 16.84 12.47 -10.77
C ILE A 103 16.40 13.93 -10.94
N GLU A 104 15.81 14.56 -9.92
CA GLU A 104 15.42 15.98 -9.96
C GLU A 104 16.62 16.86 -10.35
N ALA A 105 17.78 16.68 -9.68
CA ALA A 105 18.98 17.45 -9.95
C ALA A 105 19.60 17.21 -11.33
N LEU A 106 19.38 16.04 -11.93
CA LEU A 106 19.76 15.75 -13.31
C LEU A 106 18.81 16.43 -14.30
N ALA A 107 17.52 16.34 -14.07
CA ALA A 107 16.48 16.92 -14.93
C ALA A 107 16.52 18.46 -14.98
N GLU A 108 16.97 19.12 -13.89
CA GLU A 108 17.21 20.58 -13.91
C GLU A 108 18.24 21.02 -14.95
N LYS A 109 19.09 20.10 -15.41
CA LYS A 109 20.20 20.38 -16.34
C LYS A 109 19.96 19.79 -17.73
N ASP A 110 19.00 18.89 -17.87
CA ASP A 110 18.72 18.17 -19.09
C ASP A 110 17.21 17.99 -19.30
N GLU A 111 16.64 18.80 -20.17
CA GLU A 111 15.20 18.78 -20.51
C GLU A 111 14.75 17.46 -21.15
N THR A 112 15.67 16.63 -21.63
CA THR A 112 15.33 15.29 -22.14
C THR A 112 14.83 14.35 -21.04
N LEU A 113 15.09 14.68 -19.77
CA LEU A 113 14.68 13.93 -18.60
C LEU A 113 13.34 14.40 -17.99
N LEU A 114 12.60 15.29 -18.66
CA LEU A 114 11.30 15.77 -18.15
C LEU A 114 10.34 14.62 -17.85
N PHE A 115 10.21 13.65 -18.74
CA PHE A 115 9.33 12.50 -18.53
C PHE A 115 9.80 11.64 -17.36
N HIS A 116 11.10 11.32 -17.27
CA HIS A 116 11.68 10.58 -16.14
C HIS A 116 11.39 11.26 -14.81
N ASN A 117 11.59 12.56 -14.75
CA ASN A 117 11.38 13.34 -13.53
C ASN A 117 9.89 13.45 -13.16
N ALA A 118 9.00 13.52 -14.14
CA ALA A 118 7.56 13.51 -13.90
C ALA A 118 7.10 12.20 -13.25
N ILE A 119 7.52 11.05 -13.81
CA ILE A 119 7.20 9.74 -13.24
C ILE A 119 7.82 9.57 -11.86
N ASN A 120 9.09 9.97 -11.69
CA ASN A 120 9.74 10.02 -10.39
C ASN A 120 8.92 10.78 -9.34
N LYS A 121 8.43 11.99 -9.67
CA LYS A 121 7.61 12.80 -8.77
C LYS A 121 6.27 12.16 -8.44
N LEU A 122 5.62 11.53 -9.41
CA LEU A 122 4.34 10.84 -9.18
C LEU A 122 4.50 9.65 -8.24
N LEU A 123 5.50 8.79 -8.49
CA LEU A 123 5.77 7.63 -7.64
C LEU A 123 6.19 8.03 -6.23
N LEU A 124 7.17 8.95 -6.12
CA LEU A 124 7.60 9.44 -4.81
C LEU A 124 6.50 10.21 -4.09
N GLY A 125 5.69 11.00 -4.81
CA GLY A 125 4.54 11.69 -4.25
C GLY A 125 3.55 10.72 -3.62
N TYR A 126 3.25 9.61 -4.30
CA TYR A 126 2.37 8.57 -3.78
C TYR A 126 2.94 7.91 -2.51
N LEU A 127 4.23 7.52 -2.52
CA LEU A 127 4.92 7.01 -1.32
C LEU A 127 4.90 8.02 -0.18
N THR A 128 5.16 9.28 -0.47
CA THR A 128 5.22 10.35 0.54
C THR A 128 3.86 10.57 1.20
N ILE A 129 2.77 10.61 0.41
CA ILE A 129 1.40 10.68 0.93
C ILE A 129 1.10 9.46 1.80
N THR A 130 1.50 8.27 1.36
CA THR A 130 1.35 7.03 2.13
C THR A 130 2.07 7.10 3.47
N MET A 131 3.33 7.56 3.50
CA MET A 131 4.08 7.75 4.76
C MET A 131 3.41 8.76 5.69
N VAL A 132 2.86 9.86 5.14
CA VAL A 132 2.09 10.84 5.93
C VAL A 132 0.80 10.23 6.44
N ASP A 133 0.10 9.43 5.65
CA ASP A 133 -1.12 8.73 6.08
C ASP A 133 -0.86 7.76 7.23
N TYR A 134 0.35 7.17 7.27
CA TYR A 134 0.76 6.30 8.38
C TYR A 134 1.20 7.09 9.61
N MET A 135 1.99 8.15 9.45
CA MET A 135 2.70 8.77 10.57
C MET A 135 2.30 10.23 10.85
N GLY A 136 1.61 10.91 9.93
CA GLY A 136 1.14 12.29 10.06
C GLY A 136 2.17 13.36 9.69
N ALA A 137 3.39 13.28 10.20
CA ALA A 137 4.49 14.19 9.88
C ALA A 137 5.76 13.38 9.68
N ILE A 138 6.60 13.77 8.72
CA ILE A 138 7.87 13.10 8.43
C ILE A 138 8.94 14.13 8.06
N PRO A 139 10.23 13.85 8.20
CA PRO A 139 11.26 14.65 7.56
C PRO A 139 11.10 14.56 6.03
N TYR A 140 11.03 15.68 5.32
CA TYR A 140 10.84 15.66 3.88
C TYR A 140 11.77 16.62 3.15
N THR A 141 11.60 17.93 3.31
CA THR A 141 12.43 18.93 2.58
C THR A 141 13.88 18.92 3.04
N GLU A 142 14.12 18.78 4.34
CA GLU A 142 15.45 18.76 4.94
C GLU A 142 16.11 17.38 4.89
N ALA A 143 15.32 16.34 4.60
CA ALA A 143 15.83 14.99 4.52
C ALA A 143 16.82 14.81 3.36
N VAL A 144 17.73 13.85 3.50
CA VAL A 144 18.77 13.46 2.53
C VAL A 144 19.75 14.59 2.16
N VAL A 145 19.83 15.65 2.98
CA VAL A 145 20.85 16.72 2.87
C VAL A 145 21.67 16.79 4.18
N PRO A 146 22.36 15.71 4.58
CA PRO A 146 22.99 15.60 5.91
C PRO A 146 24.09 16.62 6.18
N SER A 147 24.68 17.20 5.13
CA SER A 147 25.67 18.28 5.26
C SER A 147 25.10 19.57 5.83
N GLU A 148 23.82 19.84 5.58
CA GLU A 148 23.12 21.04 6.05
C GLU A 148 22.20 20.70 7.24
N TYR A 149 21.53 19.56 7.17
CA TYR A 149 20.53 19.11 8.16
C TYR A 149 20.89 17.71 8.70
N PRO A 150 21.87 17.61 9.63
CA PRO A 150 22.25 16.32 10.20
C PRO A 150 21.17 15.67 11.06
N ASN A 151 20.21 16.45 11.54
CA ASN A 151 19.02 16.01 12.25
C ASN A 151 17.79 16.71 11.65
N PRO A 152 17.28 16.27 10.49
CA PRO A 152 16.17 16.93 9.83
C PRO A 152 14.91 16.92 10.70
N GLY A 153 14.21 18.05 10.74
CA GLY A 153 12.96 18.21 11.49
C GLY A 153 11.77 17.55 10.82
N LEU A 154 10.71 17.33 11.60
CA LEU A 154 9.41 16.89 11.07
C LEU A 154 8.78 18.03 10.27
N GLU A 155 8.36 17.74 9.07
CA GLU A 155 7.50 18.60 8.26
C GLU A 155 6.05 18.15 8.40
N SER A 156 5.13 19.10 8.52
CA SER A 156 3.71 18.77 8.73
C SER A 156 3.11 18.04 7.52
N GLY A 157 2.22 17.08 7.76
CA GLY A 157 1.51 16.41 6.69
C GLY A 157 0.73 17.37 5.79
N ILE A 158 0.22 18.49 6.33
CA ILE A 158 -0.46 19.54 5.58
C ILE A 158 0.47 20.16 4.52
N ASP A 159 1.69 20.53 4.90
CA ASP A 159 2.64 21.17 3.99
C ASP A 159 3.16 20.18 2.95
N ILE A 160 3.38 18.92 3.35
CA ILE A 160 3.75 17.84 2.44
C ILE A 160 2.66 17.60 1.38
N TYR A 161 1.39 17.51 1.79
CA TYR A 161 0.26 17.34 0.88
C TYR A 161 0.17 18.48 -0.15
N LYS A 162 0.35 19.74 0.28
CA LYS A 162 0.41 20.90 -0.62
C LYS A 162 1.54 20.78 -1.66
N LYS A 163 2.71 20.33 -1.23
CA LYS A 163 3.85 20.14 -2.14
C LYS A 163 3.56 19.03 -3.16
N VAL A 164 3.05 17.89 -2.70
CA VAL A 164 2.73 16.77 -3.59
C VAL A 164 1.65 17.16 -4.60
N LEU A 165 0.61 17.89 -4.20
CA LEU A 165 -0.40 18.40 -5.14
C LEU A 165 0.23 19.30 -6.22
N ASN A 166 1.14 20.18 -5.84
CA ASN A 166 1.88 21.02 -6.81
C ASN A 166 2.80 20.18 -7.71
N ASP A 167 3.43 19.15 -7.16
CA ASP A 167 4.32 18.26 -7.93
C ASP A 167 3.53 17.41 -8.93
N ILE A 168 2.31 16.99 -8.61
CA ILE A 168 1.39 16.32 -9.55
C ILE A 168 1.05 17.26 -10.72
N ASP A 169 0.66 18.50 -10.45
CA ASP A 169 0.32 19.46 -11.50
C ASP A 169 1.53 19.74 -12.42
N ARG A 170 2.73 19.83 -11.87
CA ARG A 170 3.96 19.97 -12.65
C ARG A 170 4.31 18.72 -13.44
N ALA A 171 4.13 17.53 -12.85
CA ALA A 171 4.38 16.27 -13.53
C ALA A 171 3.49 16.10 -14.76
N ILE A 172 2.21 16.48 -14.69
CA ILE A 172 1.30 16.46 -15.86
C ILE A 172 1.85 17.35 -16.96
N LEU A 173 2.24 18.60 -16.64
CA LEU A 173 2.82 19.52 -17.63
C LEU A 173 4.14 18.99 -18.21
N ASP A 174 4.99 18.38 -17.40
CA ASP A 174 6.27 17.80 -17.84
C ASP A 174 6.03 16.60 -18.76
N ILE A 175 5.02 15.76 -18.51
CA ILE A 175 4.62 14.64 -19.38
C ILE A 175 4.12 15.19 -20.73
N GLU A 176 3.21 16.17 -20.73
CA GLU A 176 2.66 16.79 -21.95
C GLU A 176 3.75 17.39 -22.84
N ASN A 177 4.76 18.05 -22.23
CA ASN A 177 5.84 18.73 -22.95
C ASN A 177 7.03 17.82 -23.27
N SER A 178 7.11 16.62 -22.71
CA SER A 178 8.23 15.71 -22.94
C SER A 178 8.26 15.18 -24.36
N THR A 179 9.45 15.07 -24.94
CA THR A 179 9.69 14.50 -26.28
C THR A 179 10.36 13.13 -26.24
N PHE A 180 10.82 12.72 -25.07
CA PHE A 180 11.52 11.46 -24.83
C PHE A 180 10.73 10.59 -23.85
N ASN A 181 10.84 9.27 -24.02
CA ASN A 181 10.34 8.26 -23.10
C ASN A 181 11.53 7.52 -22.48
N PHE A 182 11.30 6.79 -21.41
CA PHE A 182 12.28 5.85 -20.88
C PHE A 182 11.92 4.41 -21.31
N SER A 183 12.93 3.51 -21.31
CA SER A 183 12.79 2.20 -21.93
C SER A 183 12.17 1.13 -21.04
N THR A 184 12.13 1.36 -19.72
CA THR A 184 11.72 0.34 -18.73
C THR A 184 10.70 0.91 -17.76
N ASP A 185 9.49 1.14 -18.23
CA ASP A 185 8.34 1.49 -17.41
C ASP A 185 7.63 0.22 -16.95
N LEU A 186 7.59 0.00 -15.63
CA LEU A 186 7.01 -1.19 -15.02
C LEU A 186 5.49 -1.09 -14.81
N PHE A 187 4.88 0.04 -15.18
CA PHE A 187 3.46 0.32 -14.95
C PHE A 187 2.67 0.50 -16.25
N TYR A 188 3.13 1.35 -17.16
CA TYR A 188 2.34 1.79 -18.31
C TYR A 188 3.08 1.75 -19.66
N ASP A 189 4.23 1.10 -19.74
CA ASP A 189 5.04 1.03 -20.98
C ASP A 189 5.31 2.41 -21.60
N SER A 190 5.48 3.44 -20.77
CA SER A 190 5.66 4.85 -21.17
C SER A 190 4.47 5.48 -21.88
N ASP A 191 3.26 4.96 -21.67
CA ASP A 191 2.02 5.56 -22.17
C ASP A 191 1.70 6.83 -21.39
N LYS A 192 1.84 7.97 -22.04
CA LYS A 192 1.65 9.30 -21.43
C LYS A 192 0.22 9.57 -21.01
N ASP A 193 -0.74 9.10 -21.79
CA ASP A 193 -2.16 9.34 -21.51
C ASP A 193 -2.57 8.59 -20.23
N LYS A 194 -2.07 7.37 -20.04
CA LYS A 194 -2.28 6.60 -18.82
C LYS A 194 -1.61 7.24 -17.61
N TRP A 195 -0.39 7.76 -17.76
CA TRP A 195 0.28 8.48 -16.68
C TRP A 195 -0.44 9.77 -16.28
N ILE A 196 -1.05 10.49 -17.24
CA ILE A 196 -1.87 11.68 -16.98
C ILE A 196 -3.18 11.28 -16.28
N ALA A 197 -3.85 10.21 -16.74
CA ALA A 197 -5.05 9.68 -16.09
C ALA A 197 -4.75 9.23 -14.65
N PHE A 198 -3.63 8.55 -14.42
CA PHE A 198 -3.16 8.21 -13.06
C PHE A 198 -2.92 9.47 -12.22
N ALA A 199 -2.20 10.47 -12.74
CA ALA A 199 -1.88 11.69 -12.00
C ALA A 199 -3.15 12.45 -11.56
N ASN A 200 -4.14 12.58 -12.46
CA ASN A 200 -5.44 13.17 -12.15
C ASN A 200 -6.22 12.33 -11.12
N SER A 201 -6.22 11.00 -11.26
CA SER A 201 -6.88 10.10 -10.31
C SER A 201 -6.21 10.09 -8.94
N PHE A 202 -4.90 10.22 -8.88
CA PHE A 202 -4.17 10.39 -7.62
C PHE A 202 -4.53 11.72 -6.95
N LYS A 203 -4.66 12.80 -7.72
CA LYS A 203 -5.16 14.08 -7.21
C LYS A 203 -6.58 13.97 -6.66
N LEU A 204 -7.47 13.26 -7.37
CA LEU A 204 -8.83 12.96 -6.89
C LEU A 204 -8.79 12.20 -5.55
N LYS A 205 -7.97 11.16 -5.45
CA LYS A 205 -7.77 10.40 -4.20
C LYS A 205 -7.36 11.32 -3.05
N ILE A 206 -6.39 12.21 -3.25
CA ILE A 206 -5.95 13.19 -2.25
C ILE A 206 -7.11 14.10 -1.83
N LEU A 207 -7.89 14.62 -2.78
CA LEU A 207 -9.02 15.52 -2.50
C LEU A 207 -10.11 14.80 -1.69
N VAL A 208 -10.49 13.59 -2.07
CA VAL A 208 -11.50 12.80 -1.34
C VAL A 208 -10.99 12.43 0.05
N GLN A 209 -9.72 12.01 0.17
CA GLN A 209 -9.10 11.69 1.45
C GLN A 209 -9.12 12.86 2.42
N THR A 210 -8.87 14.06 1.92
CA THR A 210 -8.79 15.28 2.74
C THR A 210 -10.10 16.06 2.80
N ARG A 211 -11.22 15.53 2.30
CA ARG A 211 -12.49 16.28 2.18
C ARG A 211 -12.99 16.94 3.47
N LEU A 212 -12.68 16.35 4.63
CA LEU A 212 -13.04 16.91 5.95
C LEU A 212 -12.03 17.96 6.46
N ALA A 213 -10.87 18.09 5.82
CA ALA A 213 -9.79 19.00 6.18
C ALA A 213 -9.25 19.78 4.95
N SER A 214 -10.05 19.94 3.90
CA SER A 214 -9.62 20.50 2.62
C SER A 214 -9.08 21.93 2.72
N SER A 215 -9.63 22.74 3.63
CA SER A 215 -9.14 24.10 3.90
C SER A 215 -7.69 24.13 4.42
N GLU A 216 -7.26 23.11 5.15
CA GLU A 216 -5.90 22.98 5.66
C GLU A 216 -4.88 22.86 4.54
N ILE A 217 -5.22 22.13 3.46
CA ILE A 217 -4.38 21.99 2.27
C ILE A 217 -4.60 23.11 1.23
N GLY A 218 -5.37 24.15 1.57
CA GLY A 218 -5.60 25.32 0.72
C GLY A 218 -6.74 25.19 -0.27
N VAL A 219 -7.57 24.14 -0.18
CA VAL A 219 -8.74 23.92 -1.05
C VAL A 219 -9.99 24.45 -0.33
N SER A 220 -10.45 25.62 -0.72
CA SER A 220 -11.59 26.30 -0.08
C SER A 220 -12.95 25.76 -0.50
N ASP A 221 -13.07 25.26 -1.73
CA ASP A 221 -14.27 24.64 -2.27
C ASP A 221 -13.87 23.26 -2.85
N ILE A 222 -14.02 22.24 -2.05
CA ILE A 222 -13.63 20.88 -2.40
C ILE A 222 -14.52 20.29 -3.50
N ALA A 223 -15.83 20.61 -3.50
CA ALA A 223 -16.76 20.11 -4.50
C ALA A 223 -16.45 20.72 -5.88
N LEU A 224 -16.13 22.02 -5.92
CA LEU A 224 -15.70 22.67 -7.16
C LEU A 224 -14.38 22.06 -7.68
N ALA A 225 -13.38 21.89 -6.81
CA ALA A 225 -12.09 21.31 -7.20
C ALA A 225 -12.22 19.89 -7.76
N ILE A 226 -13.09 19.07 -7.16
CA ILE A 226 -13.38 17.73 -7.68
C ILE A 226 -14.13 17.82 -9.02
N ASN A 227 -15.16 18.67 -9.16
CA ASN A 227 -15.89 18.82 -10.42
C ASN A 227 -14.97 19.28 -11.56
N GLU A 228 -14.03 20.19 -11.31
CA GLU A 228 -13.03 20.59 -12.33
C GLU A 228 -12.11 19.43 -12.72
N LEU A 229 -11.82 18.53 -11.79
CA LEU A 229 -11.00 17.34 -12.03
C LEU A 229 -11.77 16.25 -12.80
N LEU A 230 -13.08 16.11 -12.57
CA LEU A 230 -13.96 15.19 -13.32
C LEU A 230 -14.08 15.51 -14.81
N GLU A 231 -13.69 16.72 -15.23
CA GLU A 231 -13.60 17.12 -16.65
C GLU A 231 -12.24 16.69 -17.29
N LYS A 232 -11.37 16.03 -16.55
CA LYS A 232 -10.07 15.52 -17.01
C LYS A 232 -10.11 14.02 -17.22
N ASP A 233 -9.12 13.51 -17.95
CA ASP A 233 -8.94 12.07 -18.07
C ASP A 233 -8.55 11.48 -16.70
N LEU A 234 -9.35 10.55 -16.22
CA LEU A 234 -9.14 9.77 -15.01
C LEU A 234 -9.01 8.29 -15.41
N ILE A 235 -8.47 7.48 -14.53
CA ILE A 235 -8.54 6.02 -14.66
C ILE A 235 -10.03 5.62 -14.65
N ASP A 236 -10.52 5.10 -15.76
CA ASP A 236 -11.94 4.73 -15.93
C ASP A 236 -12.13 3.29 -16.46
N SER A 237 -11.07 2.60 -16.81
CA SER A 237 -11.07 1.24 -17.31
C SER A 237 -9.91 0.40 -16.77
N GLU A 238 -10.04 -0.93 -16.78
CA GLU A 238 -9.01 -1.86 -16.33
C GLU A 238 -7.66 -1.67 -17.05
N THR A 239 -7.68 -1.28 -18.32
CA THR A 239 -6.46 -1.05 -19.11
C THR A 239 -5.65 0.16 -18.66
N GLU A 240 -6.22 1.02 -17.83
CA GLU A 240 -5.61 2.21 -17.24
C GLU A 240 -5.26 2.01 -15.76
N ASP A 241 -5.56 0.86 -15.18
CA ASP A 241 -5.31 0.58 -13.77
C ASP A 241 -3.85 0.80 -13.40
N PHE A 242 -3.63 1.58 -12.35
CA PHE A 242 -2.30 1.73 -11.75
C PHE A 242 -2.03 0.55 -10.83
N GLN A 243 -1.25 -0.39 -11.33
CA GLN A 243 -0.89 -1.62 -10.65
C GLN A 243 0.51 -2.07 -11.04
N TYR A 244 1.18 -2.82 -10.15
CA TYR A 244 2.43 -3.51 -10.49
C TYR A 244 2.16 -4.98 -10.77
N THR A 245 2.79 -5.53 -11.80
CA THR A 245 2.65 -6.95 -12.18
C THR A 245 3.89 -7.74 -11.73
N PHE A 246 3.66 -8.79 -10.95
CA PHE A 246 4.70 -9.71 -10.50
C PHE A 246 4.95 -10.80 -11.55
N SER A 247 6.06 -11.53 -11.40
CA SER A 247 6.40 -12.65 -12.26
C SER A 247 6.47 -13.96 -11.47
N THR A 248 6.79 -15.06 -12.16
CA THR A 248 6.99 -16.38 -11.56
C THR A 248 8.43 -16.63 -11.10
N VAL A 249 9.33 -15.65 -11.27
CA VAL A 249 10.77 -15.83 -11.01
C VAL A 249 11.06 -15.88 -9.53
N GLU A 250 11.77 -16.93 -9.11
CA GLU A 250 12.15 -17.19 -7.72
C GLU A 250 13.49 -16.54 -7.34
N GLU A 251 14.44 -16.45 -8.27
CA GLU A 251 15.76 -15.85 -8.03
C GLU A 251 16.20 -14.93 -9.19
N PRO A 252 16.27 -13.63 -8.97
CA PRO A 252 15.86 -12.90 -7.77
C PRO A 252 14.35 -12.96 -7.55
N GLU A 253 13.92 -12.98 -6.29
CA GLU A 253 12.51 -13.14 -5.92
C GLU A 253 11.63 -12.01 -6.49
N SER A 254 10.68 -12.36 -7.34
CA SER A 254 9.76 -11.45 -8.00
C SER A 254 8.30 -11.94 -8.00
N ARG A 255 7.98 -12.91 -7.15
CA ARG A 255 6.61 -13.41 -6.96
C ARG A 255 5.86 -12.58 -5.93
N HIS A 256 4.55 -12.54 -6.05
CA HIS A 256 3.69 -11.78 -5.16
C HIS A 256 3.82 -12.21 -3.69
N ARG A 257 3.71 -11.27 -2.75
CA ARG A 257 3.90 -11.53 -1.30
C ARG A 257 2.86 -12.48 -0.72
N TYR A 258 1.59 -12.39 -1.12
CA TYR A 258 0.54 -13.31 -0.66
C TYR A 258 0.83 -14.75 -1.12
N PHE A 259 1.30 -14.92 -2.37
CA PHE A 259 1.74 -16.23 -2.84
C PHE A 259 2.89 -16.78 -1.99
N ARG A 260 3.89 -15.98 -1.71
CA ARG A 260 5.02 -16.41 -0.88
C ARG A 260 4.60 -16.79 0.52
N ARG A 261 3.69 -16.03 1.15
CA ARG A 261 3.18 -16.31 2.50
C ARG A 261 2.29 -17.56 2.53
N GLY A 262 1.41 -17.73 1.57
CA GLY A 262 0.46 -18.84 1.55
C GLY A 262 1.01 -20.15 0.98
N TYR A 263 1.91 -20.10 -0.01
CA TYR A 263 2.30 -21.28 -0.79
C TYR A 263 3.77 -21.66 -0.68
N VAL A 264 4.67 -20.71 -0.38
CA VAL A 264 6.11 -20.99 -0.27
C VAL A 264 6.53 -21.17 1.18
N SER A 265 6.19 -20.21 2.03
CA SER A 265 6.63 -20.22 3.44
C SER A 265 5.66 -20.93 4.36
N ASN A 266 4.40 -21.01 4.00
CA ASN A 266 3.30 -21.54 4.82
C ASN A 266 3.34 -21.02 6.28
N PHE A 267 3.70 -19.75 6.46
CA PHE A 267 3.80 -19.12 7.76
C PHE A 267 2.48 -18.55 8.20
N GLY A 268 1.99 -19.09 9.25
CA GLY A 268 1.29 -18.57 10.40
C GLY A 268 0.12 -17.59 10.21
N GLN A 269 -0.16 -17.10 9.03
CA GLN A 269 -1.25 -16.15 8.83
C GLN A 269 -2.58 -16.89 8.72
N TYR A 270 -3.58 -16.33 9.38
CA TYR A 270 -4.96 -16.78 9.28
C TYR A 270 -5.78 -15.71 8.57
N MET A 271 -6.61 -16.12 7.65
CA MET A 271 -7.63 -15.20 7.08
C MET A 271 -8.60 -14.78 8.19
N GLY A 272 -9.03 -13.52 8.15
CA GLY A 272 -10.01 -13.01 9.11
C GLY A 272 -11.39 -13.64 8.91
N ASN A 273 -11.97 -14.23 9.96
CA ASN A 273 -13.33 -14.78 9.91
C ASN A 273 -14.35 -13.70 9.51
N TYR A 274 -14.15 -12.45 9.97
CA TYR A 274 -15.00 -11.33 9.57
C TYR A 274 -14.96 -11.10 8.05
N PHE A 275 -13.78 -11.07 7.44
CA PHE A 275 -13.66 -10.88 5.98
C PHE A 275 -14.32 -12.02 5.20
N MET A 276 -14.07 -13.25 5.61
CA MET A 276 -14.68 -14.42 4.99
C MET A 276 -16.21 -14.40 5.14
N PHE A 277 -16.74 -13.98 6.31
CA PHE A 277 -18.17 -13.79 6.53
C PHE A 277 -18.74 -12.69 5.62
N MET A 278 -18.02 -11.57 5.46
CA MET A 278 -18.47 -10.47 4.60
C MET A 278 -18.62 -10.91 3.13
N LEU A 279 -17.74 -11.79 2.66
CA LEU A 279 -17.84 -12.37 1.31
C LEU A 279 -18.94 -13.43 1.20
N LYS A 280 -19.10 -14.27 2.22
CA LYS A 280 -19.93 -15.48 2.12
C LYS A 280 -21.38 -15.29 2.56
N ASP A 281 -21.58 -14.68 3.75
CA ASP A 281 -22.85 -14.75 4.47
C ASP A 281 -23.43 -13.37 4.85
N SER A 282 -22.77 -12.26 4.52
CA SER A 282 -23.27 -10.92 4.85
C SER A 282 -24.45 -10.46 3.99
N LYS A 283 -24.68 -11.13 2.87
CA LYS A 283 -25.75 -10.88 1.91
C LYS A 283 -26.47 -12.20 1.57
N SER A 284 -27.62 -12.12 0.92
CA SER A 284 -28.35 -13.31 0.47
C SER A 284 -27.69 -14.01 -0.71
N VAL A 285 -26.90 -13.26 -1.49
CA VAL A 285 -26.02 -13.76 -2.55
C VAL A 285 -24.59 -13.66 -2.07
N ALA A 286 -23.85 -14.76 -2.10
CA ALA A 286 -22.42 -14.74 -1.79
C ALA A 286 -21.67 -13.88 -2.80
N ASP A 287 -20.59 -13.25 -2.37
CA ASP A 287 -19.76 -12.43 -3.25
C ASP A 287 -19.12 -13.31 -4.34
N PRO A 288 -19.33 -13.00 -5.63
CA PRO A 288 -18.77 -13.78 -6.74
C PRO A 288 -17.23 -13.90 -6.71
N ARG A 289 -16.53 -12.97 -6.05
CA ARG A 289 -15.07 -12.98 -5.91
C ARG A 289 -14.54 -13.95 -4.85
N LEU A 290 -15.40 -14.54 -4.04
CA LEU A 290 -15.02 -15.38 -2.89
C LEU A 290 -13.99 -16.46 -3.24
N ARG A 291 -14.21 -17.23 -4.32
CA ARG A 291 -13.34 -18.33 -4.75
C ARG A 291 -12.00 -17.85 -5.36
N TYR A 292 -11.94 -16.63 -5.82
CA TYR A 292 -10.71 -15.99 -6.31
C TYR A 292 -9.85 -15.43 -5.18
N TYR A 293 -10.50 -14.92 -4.13
CA TYR A 293 -9.82 -14.32 -2.98
C TYR A 293 -9.27 -15.36 -2.00
N LEU A 294 -10.02 -16.46 -1.82
CA LEU A 294 -9.79 -17.44 -0.76
C LEU A 294 -9.70 -18.86 -1.33
N TYR A 295 -8.75 -19.62 -0.82
CA TYR A 295 -8.55 -21.02 -1.18
C TYR A 295 -8.67 -21.92 0.05
N ARG A 296 -9.56 -22.92 0.00
CA ARG A 296 -9.78 -23.93 1.03
C ARG A 296 -8.86 -25.13 0.82
N GLN A 297 -8.02 -25.42 1.80
CA GLN A 297 -7.02 -26.47 1.70
C GLN A 297 -7.53 -27.86 2.06
N SER A 298 -8.64 -27.96 2.79
CA SER A 298 -9.08 -29.24 3.36
C SER A 298 -10.59 -29.27 3.60
N ASP A 299 -11.21 -30.41 3.32
CA ASP A 299 -12.61 -30.76 3.62
C ASP A 299 -12.76 -31.59 4.90
N SER A 300 -11.69 -31.70 5.72
CA SER A 300 -11.74 -32.42 7.00
C SER A 300 -12.72 -31.76 7.98
N SER A 301 -13.15 -32.47 8.99
CA SER A 301 -14.03 -31.87 10.01
C SER A 301 -13.26 -30.77 10.79
N PRO A 302 -13.78 -29.53 10.85
CA PRO A 302 -13.12 -28.45 11.58
C PRO A 302 -13.01 -28.74 13.10
N PHE A 303 -13.90 -29.57 13.63
CA PHE A 303 -13.93 -29.92 15.05
C PHE A 303 -12.85 -30.91 15.49
N SER A 304 -12.07 -31.45 14.57
CA SER A 304 -10.87 -32.22 14.87
C SER A 304 -9.67 -31.32 15.22
N ILE A 305 -9.76 -30.02 14.92
CA ILE A 305 -8.72 -29.03 15.18
C ILE A 305 -9.04 -28.25 16.45
N VAL A 306 -8.10 -28.20 17.39
CA VAL A 306 -8.30 -27.61 18.72
C VAL A 306 -8.87 -26.18 18.70
N PRO A 307 -8.42 -25.23 17.84
CA PRO A 307 -8.95 -23.88 17.83
C PRO A 307 -10.46 -23.84 17.63
N TYR A 308 -10.98 -24.58 16.65
CA TYR A 308 -12.39 -24.58 16.32
C TYR A 308 -13.25 -25.34 17.33
N SER A 309 -12.69 -26.39 17.96
CA SER A 309 -13.42 -27.12 19.00
C SER A 309 -13.57 -26.31 20.28
N THR A 310 -12.61 -25.42 20.59
CA THR A 310 -12.64 -24.56 21.78
C THR A 310 -13.47 -23.31 21.58
N CYS A 311 -13.40 -22.67 20.41
CA CYS A 311 -14.14 -21.44 20.14
C CYS A 311 -15.66 -21.64 20.24
N LEU A 312 -16.18 -22.80 19.89
CA LEU A 312 -17.62 -23.13 20.06
C LEU A 312 -18.11 -23.13 21.51
N GLN A 313 -17.20 -23.16 22.49
CA GLN A 313 -17.51 -23.14 23.92
C GLN A 313 -17.39 -21.72 24.51
N GLU A 314 -16.91 -20.76 23.73
CA GLU A 314 -16.69 -19.37 24.15
C GLU A 314 -17.83 -18.49 23.67
N SER A 315 -18.21 -17.51 24.47
CA SER A 315 -19.34 -16.60 24.16
C SER A 315 -18.92 -15.28 23.53
N ASN A 316 -17.60 -15.05 23.40
CA ASN A 316 -17.01 -13.80 22.92
C ASN A 316 -16.40 -13.91 21.51
N VAL A 317 -16.55 -15.05 20.85
CA VAL A 317 -16.17 -15.25 19.43
C VAL A 317 -17.40 -15.10 18.55
N ASP A 318 -17.36 -14.15 17.63
CA ASP A 318 -18.52 -13.80 16.81
C ASP A 318 -18.74 -14.79 15.66
N TYR A 319 -17.65 -15.19 15.00
CA TYR A 319 -17.73 -15.99 13.77
C TYR A 319 -17.19 -17.41 13.93
N CYS A 320 -16.22 -17.65 14.82
CA CYS A 320 -15.61 -18.95 15.15
C CYS A 320 -15.32 -19.82 13.90
N TYR A 321 -16.37 -20.33 13.29
CA TYR A 321 -16.34 -21.09 12.04
C TYR A 321 -17.57 -20.77 11.19
N ILE A 322 -17.33 -20.22 9.99
CA ILE A 322 -18.40 -19.73 9.11
C ILE A 322 -18.99 -20.81 8.18
N GLY A 323 -18.54 -22.05 8.27
CA GLY A 323 -19.05 -23.16 7.45
C GLY A 323 -18.27 -23.40 6.16
N ASP A 324 -18.66 -24.42 5.42
CA ASP A 324 -18.17 -24.79 4.09
C ASP A 324 -16.65 -24.91 3.97
N PHE A 325 -15.99 -25.29 5.07
CA PHE A 325 -14.53 -25.47 5.17
C PHE A 325 -13.69 -24.19 5.09
N TYR A 326 -14.30 -23.01 5.16
CA TYR A 326 -13.58 -21.75 5.38
C TYR A 326 -13.12 -21.67 6.83
N ARG A 327 -11.80 -21.57 7.04
CA ARG A 327 -11.16 -21.63 8.36
C ARG A 327 -10.18 -20.48 8.53
N GLY A 328 -10.52 -19.60 9.42
CA GLY A 328 -9.71 -18.46 9.82
C GLY A 328 -9.75 -18.29 11.34
N LEU A 329 -9.47 -17.09 11.81
CA LEU A 329 -9.62 -16.71 13.21
C LEU A 329 -10.41 -15.41 13.33
N ASP A 330 -11.00 -15.21 14.50
CA ASP A 330 -11.60 -13.95 14.87
C ASP A 330 -10.52 -12.89 15.15
N HIS A 331 -10.84 -11.63 14.92
CA HIS A 331 -9.90 -10.53 15.14
C HIS A 331 -9.52 -10.39 16.61
N GLY A 332 -8.22 -10.41 16.93
CA GLY A 332 -7.70 -10.41 18.29
C GLY A 332 -7.74 -11.78 18.98
N GLU A 333 -7.90 -12.85 18.22
CA GLU A 333 -7.89 -14.20 18.76
C GLU A 333 -6.45 -14.71 18.93
N SER A 334 -6.00 -14.91 20.16
CA SER A 334 -4.62 -15.34 20.48
C SER A 334 -4.36 -16.83 20.28
N ARG A 335 -5.34 -17.61 19.87
CA ARG A 335 -5.24 -19.05 19.66
C ARG A 335 -4.59 -19.37 18.31
N THR A 336 -3.29 -19.65 18.34
CA THR A 336 -2.45 -19.91 17.15
C THR A 336 -1.51 -21.10 17.41
N GLY A 337 -0.82 -21.57 16.38
CA GLY A 337 0.26 -22.55 16.53
C GLY A 337 -0.18 -24.00 16.69
N PHE A 338 -1.38 -24.36 16.24
CA PHE A 338 -1.97 -25.68 16.43
C PHE A 338 -1.57 -26.73 15.37
N GLY A 339 -0.68 -26.40 14.45
CA GLY A 339 -0.25 -27.30 13.39
C GLY A 339 -1.29 -27.53 12.29
N ASP A 340 -2.19 -26.55 12.10
CA ASP A 340 -3.27 -26.55 11.13
C ASP A 340 -2.93 -25.88 9.78
N ASN A 341 -1.65 -25.68 9.50
CA ASN A 341 -1.17 -25.00 8.30
C ASN A 341 -1.72 -25.57 7.00
N GLU A 342 -2.00 -26.87 6.97
CA GLU A 342 -2.52 -27.57 5.79
C GLU A 342 -4.06 -27.58 5.75
N GLU A 343 -4.73 -26.97 6.72
CA GLU A 343 -6.17 -27.05 6.85
C GLU A 343 -6.89 -25.70 6.78
N ARG A 344 -6.21 -24.62 7.20
CA ARG A 344 -6.77 -23.26 7.19
C ARG A 344 -6.95 -22.72 5.79
N THR A 345 -7.87 -21.78 5.63
CA THR A 345 -8.03 -21.01 4.40
C THR A 345 -6.79 -20.13 4.18
N VAL A 346 -6.31 -20.08 2.94
CA VAL A 346 -5.20 -19.24 2.51
C VAL A 346 -5.64 -18.32 1.38
N TYR A 347 -4.75 -17.42 0.95
CA TYR A 347 -4.98 -16.59 -0.22
C TYR A 347 -5.30 -17.42 -1.45
N GLY A 348 -6.27 -16.97 -2.23
CA GLY A 348 -6.67 -17.59 -3.49
C GLY A 348 -5.81 -17.17 -4.68
N LEU A 349 -6.44 -17.13 -5.84
CA LEU A 349 -5.80 -16.75 -7.09
C LEU A 349 -5.52 -15.23 -7.16
N TYR A 350 -6.51 -14.40 -6.87
CA TYR A 350 -6.40 -12.94 -6.88
C TYR A 350 -6.03 -12.41 -5.48
N PRO A 351 -5.17 -11.40 -5.37
CA PRO A 351 -4.32 -10.83 -6.40
C PRO A 351 -2.94 -11.52 -6.46
N GLY A 352 -2.73 -12.55 -5.63
CA GLY A 352 -1.41 -13.13 -5.34
C GLY A 352 -0.87 -14.10 -6.40
N GLY A 353 -1.68 -14.52 -7.35
CA GLY A 353 -1.29 -15.55 -8.33
C GLY A 353 -1.24 -16.96 -7.71
N GLY A 354 -2.06 -17.23 -6.69
CA GLY A 354 -2.16 -18.53 -6.03
C GLY A 354 -3.06 -19.51 -6.78
N THR A 355 -3.98 -20.14 -6.06
CA THR A 355 -4.89 -21.16 -6.60
C THR A 355 -6.34 -20.68 -6.52
N PHE A 356 -7.09 -20.81 -7.60
CA PHE A 356 -8.54 -20.71 -7.61
C PHE A 356 -9.17 -21.88 -6.85
N ASP A 357 -10.27 -21.64 -6.12
CA ASP A 357 -10.91 -22.67 -5.31
C ASP A 357 -11.95 -23.47 -6.12
N GLU A 358 -11.52 -24.62 -6.63
CA GLU A 358 -12.31 -25.58 -7.41
C GLU A 358 -12.79 -26.78 -6.57
N ASP A 359 -12.95 -26.61 -5.26
CA ASP A 359 -13.31 -27.69 -4.31
C ASP A 359 -12.35 -28.90 -4.31
N GLN A 360 -11.07 -28.69 -4.67
CA GLN A 360 -10.09 -29.77 -4.71
C GLN A 360 -9.52 -30.14 -3.35
N PHE A 361 -9.54 -29.20 -2.40
CA PHE A 361 -9.07 -29.38 -1.02
C PHE A 361 -7.67 -29.98 -0.90
N VAL A 362 -6.72 -29.44 -1.66
CA VAL A 362 -5.31 -29.84 -1.62
C VAL A 362 -4.50 -28.82 -0.86
N SER A 363 -3.77 -29.29 0.17
CA SER A 363 -2.97 -28.40 1.01
C SER A 363 -1.86 -27.68 0.24
N ALA A 364 -1.63 -26.39 0.58
CA ALA A 364 -0.44 -25.63 0.17
C ALA A 364 0.75 -25.98 1.11
N PRO A 365 2.02 -25.91 0.68
CA PRO A 365 2.48 -25.49 -0.65
C PRO A 365 2.20 -26.52 -1.73
N LYS A 366 1.97 -26.05 -2.93
CA LYS A 366 1.78 -26.87 -4.11
C LYS A 366 3.04 -26.86 -4.99
N THR A 367 3.22 -27.91 -5.82
CA THR A 367 4.28 -27.93 -6.83
C THR A 367 4.05 -26.93 -7.95
N SER A 368 2.79 -26.55 -8.19
CA SER A 368 2.37 -25.45 -9.07
C SER A 368 1.00 -24.95 -8.64
N THR A 369 0.71 -23.70 -8.93
CA THR A 369 -0.59 -23.05 -8.78
C THR A 369 -1.06 -22.54 -10.14
N HIS A 370 -2.17 -21.81 -10.21
CA HIS A 370 -2.66 -21.28 -11.49
C HIS A 370 -1.68 -20.30 -12.12
N LEU A 371 -1.05 -19.41 -11.32
CA LEU A 371 -0.16 -18.36 -11.81
C LEU A 371 1.23 -18.36 -11.14
N ASP A 372 1.54 -19.31 -10.26
CA ASP A 372 2.84 -19.48 -9.60
C ASP A 372 3.43 -18.17 -9.01
N GLY A 373 2.55 -17.32 -8.48
CA GLY A 373 2.91 -16.05 -7.88
C GLY A 373 3.02 -14.86 -8.84
N ALA A 374 2.71 -15.04 -10.13
CA ALA A 374 2.56 -13.94 -11.08
C ALA A 374 1.23 -13.21 -10.81
N GLY A 375 1.20 -12.50 -9.70
CA GLY A 375 0.07 -11.70 -9.24
C GLY A 375 0.20 -10.23 -9.61
N ILE A 376 -0.67 -9.41 -9.03
CA ILE A 376 -0.66 -7.94 -9.17
C ILE A 376 -0.68 -7.25 -7.82
N LEU A 377 -0.11 -6.05 -7.74
CA LEU A 377 -0.31 -5.13 -6.63
C LEU A 377 -1.27 -4.03 -7.10
N PRO A 378 -2.58 -4.12 -6.79
CA PRO A 378 -3.55 -3.10 -7.20
C PRO A 378 -3.37 -1.84 -6.35
N LEU A 379 -2.97 -0.72 -6.97
CA LEU A 379 -2.64 0.52 -6.26
C LEU A 379 -3.74 1.57 -6.39
N LEU A 380 -4.16 1.86 -7.62
CA LEU A 380 -5.29 2.74 -7.91
C LEU A 380 -5.98 2.23 -9.18
N THR A 381 -7.05 1.48 -9.02
CA THR A 381 -7.79 0.85 -10.10
C THR A 381 -9.01 1.68 -10.53
N SER A 382 -9.58 1.40 -11.69
CA SER A 382 -10.84 2.00 -12.16
C SER A 382 -11.96 1.84 -11.14
N SER A 383 -12.08 0.65 -10.55
CA SER A 383 -13.02 0.39 -9.46
C SER A 383 -12.79 1.32 -8.26
N PHE A 384 -11.54 1.47 -7.80
CA PHE A 384 -11.21 2.35 -6.66
C PHE A 384 -11.54 3.81 -6.95
N VAL A 385 -11.21 4.29 -8.16
CA VAL A 385 -11.53 5.65 -8.59
C VAL A 385 -13.04 5.88 -8.62
N LYS A 386 -13.83 4.91 -9.09
CA LYS A 386 -15.30 5.00 -9.11
C LYS A 386 -15.90 4.98 -7.69
N PHE A 387 -15.36 4.20 -6.76
CA PHE A 387 -15.77 4.29 -5.34
C PHE A 387 -15.47 5.66 -4.72
N LEU A 388 -14.31 6.24 -4.99
CA LEU A 388 -13.96 7.59 -4.53
C LEU A 388 -14.89 8.65 -5.13
N ARG A 389 -15.24 8.54 -6.42
CA ARG A 389 -16.23 9.40 -7.09
C ARG A 389 -17.63 9.23 -6.49
N ALA A 390 -18.04 7.99 -6.16
CA ALA A 390 -19.33 7.73 -5.51
C ALA A 390 -19.41 8.38 -4.12
N GLU A 391 -18.35 8.29 -3.31
CA GLU A 391 -18.24 9.00 -2.03
C GLU A 391 -18.35 10.52 -2.22
N ALA A 392 -17.63 11.08 -3.18
CA ALA A 392 -17.66 12.52 -3.47
C ALA A 392 -19.04 12.96 -3.96
N ALA A 393 -19.65 12.22 -4.86
CA ALA A 393 -21.01 12.51 -5.37
C ALA A 393 -22.04 12.51 -4.23
N LEU A 394 -21.99 11.52 -3.36
CA LEU A 394 -22.91 11.39 -2.24
C LEU A 394 -22.72 12.46 -1.15
N MET A 395 -21.47 12.72 -0.76
CA MET A 395 -21.16 13.53 0.42
C MET A 395 -20.89 15.00 0.11
N LEU A 396 -20.47 15.33 -1.12
CA LEU A 396 -20.11 16.69 -1.54
C LEU A 396 -21.05 17.22 -2.63
N SER A 397 -21.97 16.40 -3.12
CA SER A 397 -22.89 16.76 -4.20
C SER A 397 -22.15 17.21 -5.46
N THR A 398 -21.07 16.51 -5.83
CA THR A 398 -20.46 16.64 -7.16
C THR A 398 -21.47 16.24 -8.25
N GLY A 399 -21.24 16.62 -9.50
CA GLY A 399 -22.25 16.50 -10.56
C GLY A 399 -22.60 15.07 -11.01
N GLU A 400 -22.11 14.03 -10.34
CA GLU A 400 -22.30 12.63 -10.71
C GLU A 400 -23.40 11.93 -9.89
N ASP A 401 -23.85 10.77 -10.37
CA ASP A 401 -24.84 9.92 -9.71
C ASP A 401 -24.12 8.86 -8.84
N PRO A 402 -24.25 8.92 -7.50
CA PRO A 402 -23.56 7.98 -6.61
C PRO A 402 -24.06 6.54 -6.75
N GLU A 403 -25.33 6.29 -7.09
CA GLU A 403 -25.85 4.94 -7.32
C GLU A 403 -25.27 4.31 -8.58
N LYS A 404 -25.22 5.09 -9.67
CA LYS A 404 -24.61 4.65 -10.92
C LYS A 404 -23.14 4.32 -10.72
N LEU A 405 -22.39 5.20 -10.05
CA LEU A 405 -20.97 4.99 -9.76
C LEU A 405 -20.74 3.77 -8.85
N LEU A 406 -21.60 3.54 -7.86
CA LEU A 406 -21.53 2.33 -7.03
C LEU A 406 -21.70 1.06 -7.86
N ARG A 407 -22.70 1.01 -8.76
CA ARG A 407 -22.89 -0.11 -9.70
C ARG A 407 -21.63 -0.35 -10.53
N GLU A 408 -21.15 0.70 -11.17
CA GLU A 408 -19.97 0.63 -12.06
C GLU A 408 -18.70 0.22 -11.30
N ALA A 409 -18.50 0.73 -10.09
CA ALA A 409 -17.35 0.39 -9.27
C ALA A 409 -17.35 -1.11 -8.87
N ILE A 410 -18.51 -1.65 -8.50
CA ILE A 410 -18.64 -3.08 -8.18
C ILE A 410 -18.41 -3.91 -9.44
N GLN A 411 -19.02 -3.53 -10.57
CA GLN A 411 -18.87 -4.24 -11.85
C GLN A 411 -17.39 -4.30 -12.27
N ASP A 412 -16.67 -3.16 -12.28
CA ASP A 412 -15.24 -3.12 -12.62
C ASP A 412 -14.41 -4.03 -11.70
N SER A 413 -14.74 -4.07 -10.41
CA SER A 413 -14.06 -4.98 -9.47
C SER A 413 -14.36 -6.44 -9.76
N MET A 414 -15.62 -6.77 -10.13
CA MET A 414 -16.00 -8.13 -10.52
C MET A 414 -15.30 -8.53 -11.82
N ASP A 415 -15.37 -7.69 -12.86
CA ASP A 415 -14.74 -7.96 -14.16
C ASP A 415 -13.24 -8.24 -14.01
N LYS A 416 -12.55 -7.41 -13.23
CA LYS A 416 -11.11 -7.57 -12.97
C LYS A 416 -10.79 -8.87 -12.23
N VAL A 417 -11.55 -9.20 -11.20
CA VAL A 417 -11.24 -10.38 -10.38
C VAL A 417 -11.65 -11.67 -11.08
N LEU A 418 -12.81 -11.69 -11.72
CA LEU A 418 -13.34 -12.89 -12.39
C LEU A 418 -12.58 -13.22 -13.69
N SER A 419 -11.92 -12.23 -14.31
CA SER A 419 -11.03 -12.46 -15.45
C SER A 419 -9.59 -12.82 -15.05
N PHE A 420 -9.27 -12.87 -13.76
CA PHE A 420 -7.90 -13.04 -13.29
C PHE A 420 -7.43 -14.49 -13.37
N GLY A 421 -6.69 -14.80 -14.41
CA GLY A 421 -6.19 -16.15 -14.71
C GLY A 421 -7.22 -17.03 -15.42
N GLU A 422 -6.76 -18.18 -15.91
CA GLU A 422 -7.64 -19.19 -16.51
C GLU A 422 -8.07 -20.21 -15.43
N VAL A 423 -9.37 -20.39 -15.24
CA VAL A 423 -9.95 -21.27 -14.22
C VAL A 423 -10.98 -22.20 -14.84
N ASP A 424 -11.44 -23.21 -14.08
CA ASP A 424 -12.48 -24.14 -14.55
C ASP A 424 -13.86 -23.44 -14.50
N SER A 425 -14.49 -23.31 -15.65
CA SER A 425 -15.78 -22.63 -15.82
C SER A 425 -16.92 -23.25 -15.03
N ASP A 426 -16.81 -24.51 -14.58
CA ASP A 426 -17.82 -25.15 -13.75
C ASP A 426 -17.89 -24.54 -12.33
N PHE A 427 -16.87 -23.80 -11.92
CA PHE A 427 -16.75 -23.14 -10.60
C PHE A 427 -16.72 -21.61 -10.67
N GLU A 428 -16.72 -21.03 -11.86
CA GLU A 428 -16.84 -19.59 -12.06
C GLU A 428 -18.23 -19.09 -11.68
N SER A 429 -18.31 -17.88 -11.15
CA SER A 429 -19.58 -17.21 -10.96
C SER A 429 -20.18 -16.80 -12.31
N THR A 430 -21.47 -16.96 -12.44
CA THR A 430 -22.22 -16.58 -13.64
C THR A 430 -22.53 -15.08 -13.68
N ASP A 431 -22.77 -14.53 -14.87
CA ASP A 431 -23.23 -13.15 -15.03
C ASP A 431 -24.51 -12.87 -14.24
N GLU A 432 -25.41 -13.87 -14.12
CA GLU A 432 -26.63 -13.76 -13.34
C GLU A 432 -26.35 -13.65 -11.83
N GLU A 433 -25.33 -14.32 -11.30
CA GLU A 433 -24.93 -14.21 -9.90
C GLU A 433 -24.28 -12.85 -9.62
N VAL A 434 -23.45 -12.36 -10.53
CA VAL A 434 -22.86 -11.01 -10.45
C VAL A 434 -23.96 -9.96 -10.44
N GLU A 435 -24.91 -10.02 -11.37
CA GLU A 435 -26.01 -9.06 -11.43
C GLU A 435 -26.91 -9.15 -10.20
N ALA A 436 -27.21 -10.36 -9.70
CA ALA A 436 -28.00 -10.55 -8.49
C ALA A 436 -27.31 -9.94 -7.25
N TYR A 437 -25.99 -10.07 -7.14
CA TYR A 437 -25.21 -9.44 -6.08
C TYR A 437 -25.30 -7.92 -6.14
N ILE A 438 -25.06 -7.35 -7.33
CA ILE A 438 -25.13 -5.90 -7.56
C ILE A 438 -26.54 -5.37 -7.26
N ASP A 439 -27.57 -6.07 -7.72
CA ASP A 439 -28.97 -5.68 -7.48
C ASP A 439 -29.32 -5.69 -5.99
N GLU A 440 -28.82 -6.65 -5.20
CA GLU A 440 -28.99 -6.66 -3.75
C GLU A 440 -28.32 -5.46 -3.09
N VAL A 441 -27.09 -5.12 -3.50
CA VAL A 441 -26.38 -3.93 -2.97
C VAL A 441 -27.15 -2.65 -3.28
N LEU A 442 -27.59 -2.46 -4.53
CA LEU A 442 -28.35 -1.28 -4.94
C LEU A 442 -29.74 -1.22 -4.29
N PHE A 443 -30.40 -2.37 -4.11
CA PHE A 443 -31.63 -2.45 -3.33
C PHE A 443 -31.41 -1.92 -1.90
N ASN A 444 -30.34 -2.37 -1.23
CA ASN A 444 -30.01 -1.91 0.11
C ASN A 444 -29.67 -0.41 0.11
N PHE A 445 -28.88 0.06 -0.85
CA PHE A 445 -28.51 1.49 -1.02
C PHE A 445 -29.76 2.39 -1.17
N ASN A 446 -30.78 1.93 -1.91
CA ASN A 446 -32.00 2.69 -2.14
C ASN A 446 -33.01 2.60 -0.98
N ASN A 447 -32.89 1.63 -0.08
CA ASN A 447 -33.82 1.44 1.02
C ASN A 447 -33.32 2.01 2.36
N VAL A 448 -32.12 2.54 2.45
CA VAL A 448 -31.63 3.27 3.64
C VAL A 448 -32.00 4.74 3.59
N ALA A 449 -32.13 5.37 4.77
CA ALA A 449 -32.74 6.67 4.89
C ALA A 449 -31.76 7.85 4.81
N THR A 450 -30.48 7.66 5.16
CA THR A 450 -29.49 8.75 5.28
C THR A 450 -28.29 8.56 4.37
N ASN A 451 -27.61 9.66 4.07
CA ASN A 451 -26.37 9.60 3.28
C ASN A 451 -25.26 8.85 4.03
N GLU A 452 -25.22 8.88 5.35
CA GLU A 452 -24.26 8.12 6.16
C GLU A 452 -24.47 6.62 6.00
N GLN A 453 -25.73 6.16 5.97
CA GLN A 453 -26.05 4.74 5.71
C GLN A 453 -25.71 4.34 4.27
N LYS A 454 -25.92 5.23 3.32
CA LYS A 454 -25.52 5.03 1.92
C LYS A 454 -24.00 4.98 1.78
N LEU A 455 -23.28 5.85 2.50
CA LEU A 455 -21.83 5.86 2.54
C LEU A 455 -21.27 4.57 3.14
N ASP A 456 -21.91 4.04 4.20
CA ASP A 456 -21.54 2.74 4.79
C ASP A 456 -21.57 1.62 3.74
N ILE A 457 -22.60 1.59 2.89
CA ILE A 457 -22.71 0.62 1.79
C ILE A 457 -21.59 0.83 0.76
N ILE A 458 -21.36 2.08 0.31
CA ILE A 458 -20.27 2.38 -0.64
C ILE A 458 -18.92 1.92 -0.10
N ILE A 459 -18.61 2.27 1.15
CA ILE A 459 -17.31 1.95 1.76
C ILE A 459 -17.20 0.45 2.07
N THR A 460 -18.31 -0.23 2.39
CA THR A 460 -18.31 -1.69 2.55
C THR A 460 -17.97 -2.40 1.24
N GLU A 461 -18.56 -1.99 0.12
CA GLU A 461 -18.21 -2.54 -1.19
C GLU A 461 -16.79 -2.17 -1.63
N TYR A 462 -16.34 -0.95 -1.31
CA TYR A 462 -14.95 -0.54 -1.53
C TYR A 462 -13.98 -1.40 -0.70
N TYR A 463 -14.30 -1.68 0.57
CA TYR A 463 -13.54 -2.59 1.41
C TYR A 463 -13.40 -3.97 0.78
N LEU A 464 -14.48 -4.56 0.25
CA LEU A 464 -14.43 -5.87 -0.41
C LEU A 464 -13.61 -5.83 -1.72
N ALA A 465 -13.69 -4.75 -2.48
CA ALA A 465 -12.93 -4.56 -3.71
C ALA A 465 -11.43 -4.32 -3.45
N ALA A 466 -11.08 -3.75 -2.29
CA ALA A 466 -9.71 -3.38 -1.95
C ALA A 466 -8.85 -4.53 -1.40
N PHE A 467 -9.31 -5.79 -1.52
CA PHE A 467 -8.47 -6.94 -1.19
C PHE A 467 -7.20 -6.95 -2.04
N GLY A 468 -6.04 -6.96 -1.36
CA GLY A 468 -4.74 -6.74 -1.99
C GLY A 468 -4.18 -5.32 -1.83
N ASN A 469 -5.01 -4.37 -1.33
CA ASN A 469 -4.59 -3.02 -0.93
C ASN A 469 -5.39 -2.53 0.29
N SER A 470 -5.16 -3.16 1.41
CA SER A 470 -5.82 -2.86 2.69
C SER A 470 -5.58 -1.44 3.19
N MET A 471 -4.59 -0.75 2.67
CA MET A 471 -4.31 0.65 3.02
C MET A 471 -5.45 1.57 2.57
N GLU A 472 -6.10 1.30 1.44
CA GLU A 472 -7.30 2.04 1.01
C GLU A 472 -8.42 1.89 2.03
N SER A 473 -8.65 0.66 2.50
CA SER A 473 -9.64 0.36 3.54
C SER A 473 -9.29 1.02 4.88
N TYR A 474 -8.01 1.00 5.29
CA TYR A 474 -7.55 1.65 6.50
C TYR A 474 -7.76 3.17 6.48
N ASN A 475 -7.45 3.80 5.35
CA ASN A 475 -7.68 5.23 5.15
C ASN A 475 -9.18 5.56 5.11
N ALA A 476 -9.98 4.76 4.39
CA ALA A 476 -11.42 4.94 4.32
C ALA A 476 -12.08 4.77 5.71
N TYR A 477 -11.68 3.75 6.48
CA TYR A 477 -12.19 3.51 7.83
C TYR A 477 -11.88 4.68 8.78
N ARG A 478 -10.65 5.18 8.80
CA ARG A 478 -10.28 6.36 9.61
C ARG A 478 -11.04 7.62 9.21
N ARG A 479 -11.30 7.80 7.90
CA ARG A 479 -12.04 8.96 7.37
C ARG A 479 -13.53 8.88 7.64
N THR A 480 -14.14 7.70 7.54
CA THR A 480 -15.61 7.53 7.50
C THR A 480 -16.19 6.74 8.67
N GLY A 481 -15.43 5.89 9.33
CA GLY A 481 -15.90 4.93 10.34
C GLY A 481 -16.59 3.70 9.75
N TYR A 482 -16.48 3.47 8.45
CA TYR A 482 -17.13 2.36 7.76
C TYR A 482 -16.11 1.35 7.21
N PRO A 483 -16.44 0.05 7.14
CA PRO A 483 -17.74 -0.58 7.48
C PRO A 483 -18.13 -0.42 8.96
N SER A 484 -19.40 -0.10 9.23
CA SER A 484 -19.87 0.15 10.61
C SER A 484 -19.90 -1.09 11.48
N ASN A 485 -19.97 -2.27 10.86
CA ASN A 485 -20.02 -3.60 11.50
C ASN A 485 -18.66 -4.29 11.60
N ILE A 486 -17.55 -3.55 11.37
CA ILE A 486 -16.20 -4.13 11.44
C ILE A 486 -15.99 -4.79 12.81
N GLN A 487 -15.46 -6.03 12.80
CA GLN A 487 -15.26 -6.78 14.03
C GLN A 487 -14.28 -6.07 14.98
N VAL A 488 -14.68 -5.89 16.22
CA VAL A 488 -13.78 -5.43 17.28
C VAL A 488 -12.91 -6.58 17.77
N PRO A 489 -11.70 -6.31 18.32
CA PRO A 489 -10.89 -7.38 18.90
C PRO A 489 -11.66 -8.12 19.98
N ILE A 490 -11.62 -9.46 19.94
CA ILE A 490 -12.29 -10.30 20.95
C ILE A 490 -11.55 -10.31 22.29
N ASP A 491 -10.25 -10.02 22.29
CA ASP A 491 -9.47 -9.80 23.49
C ASP A 491 -9.56 -8.33 23.90
N ASN A 492 -10.13 -8.08 25.08
CA ASN A 492 -10.51 -6.73 25.54
C ASN A 492 -9.35 -5.91 26.12
N ASP A 493 -8.12 -6.40 26.09
CA ASP A 493 -6.99 -5.73 26.76
C ASP A 493 -6.47 -4.50 26.01
N ASN A 494 -6.90 -4.26 24.75
CA ASN A 494 -6.51 -3.05 24.03
C ASN A 494 -7.52 -2.62 22.95
N PRO A 495 -8.62 -1.96 23.32
CA PRO A 495 -9.73 -1.68 22.42
C PRO A 495 -9.55 -0.45 21.51
N THR A 496 -8.44 0.28 21.61
CA THR A 496 -8.27 1.53 20.84
C THR A 496 -7.62 1.24 19.49
N PHE A 497 -8.39 1.39 18.43
CA PHE A 497 -7.91 1.22 17.05
C PHE A 497 -6.77 2.22 16.74
N PRO A 498 -5.66 1.77 16.12
CA PRO A 498 -4.55 2.63 15.75
C PRO A 498 -4.96 3.66 14.70
N ARG A 499 -4.80 4.95 15.01
CA ARG A 499 -5.11 6.08 14.11
C ARG A 499 -3.89 6.53 13.31
N SER A 500 -2.72 6.03 13.69
CA SER A 500 -1.45 6.19 12.97
C SER A 500 -0.44 5.16 13.46
N PHE A 501 0.69 5.09 12.80
CA PHE A 501 1.82 4.27 13.23
C PHE A 501 2.86 5.12 13.97
N PRO A 502 3.58 4.55 14.95
CA PRO A 502 4.72 5.23 15.59
C PRO A 502 5.87 5.40 14.59
N TYR A 503 6.77 6.35 14.88
CA TYR A 503 8.01 6.46 14.12
C TYR A 503 8.91 5.25 14.36
N SER A 504 9.78 4.93 13.38
CA SER A 504 10.83 3.95 13.57
C SER A 504 11.62 4.22 14.85
N ALA A 505 11.73 3.22 15.72
CA ALA A 505 12.48 3.35 16.97
C ALA A 505 13.94 3.75 16.72
N ARG A 506 14.53 3.17 15.68
CA ARG A 506 15.91 3.49 15.26
C ARG A 506 16.03 4.95 14.80
N ALA A 507 15.07 5.45 14.04
CA ALA A 507 15.08 6.84 13.62
C ALA A 507 15.00 7.82 14.80
N VAL A 508 14.14 7.53 15.79
CA VAL A 508 14.02 8.35 17.02
C VAL A 508 15.31 8.30 17.84
N GLU A 509 16.01 7.17 17.87
CA GLU A 509 17.28 7.04 18.60
C GLU A 509 18.40 7.87 17.98
N ILE A 510 18.49 7.92 16.66
CA ILE A 510 19.61 8.59 15.97
C ILE A 510 19.34 10.04 15.59
N ASN A 511 18.09 10.48 15.46
CA ASN A 511 17.70 11.85 15.10
C ASN A 511 17.13 12.59 16.30
N SER A 512 17.91 13.52 16.87
CA SER A 512 17.49 14.28 18.05
C SER A 512 16.33 15.24 17.83
N SER A 513 15.90 15.47 16.60
CA SER A 513 14.72 16.27 16.25
C SER A 513 13.42 15.45 16.28
N LEU A 514 13.51 14.12 16.39
CA LEU A 514 12.35 13.25 16.45
C LEU A 514 11.98 12.93 17.92
N THR A 515 10.68 12.93 18.18
CA THR A 515 10.10 12.43 19.44
C THR A 515 9.05 11.40 19.09
N GLN A 516 9.08 10.24 19.75
CA GLN A 516 8.11 9.17 19.49
C GLN A 516 6.69 9.65 19.74
N LYS A 517 5.78 9.20 18.91
CA LYS A 517 4.35 9.47 18.96
C LYS A 517 3.57 8.23 19.39
N LEU A 518 2.32 8.43 19.78
CA LEU A 518 1.39 7.35 20.08
C LEU A 518 0.69 6.87 18.78
N ASN A 519 0.34 5.60 18.74
CA ASN A 519 -0.46 5.02 17.66
C ASN A 519 -1.91 5.54 17.64
N THR A 520 -2.35 6.20 18.71
CA THR A 520 -3.66 6.87 18.83
C THR A 520 -3.64 8.33 18.31
N ASP A 521 -2.47 8.88 18.03
CA ASP A 521 -2.34 10.22 17.47
C ASP A 521 -2.92 10.23 16.04
N ARG A 522 -3.75 11.22 15.76
CA ARG A 522 -4.42 11.35 14.46
C ARG A 522 -3.53 12.02 13.43
N VAL A 523 -3.64 11.60 12.19
CA VAL A 523 -3.12 12.36 11.05
C VAL A 523 -4.03 13.59 10.80
N PHE A 524 -3.53 14.61 10.10
CA PHE A 524 -4.23 15.90 10.00
C PHE A 524 -5.62 15.83 9.36
N TRP A 525 -5.84 14.94 8.40
CA TRP A 525 -7.12 14.77 7.73
C TRP A 525 -8.11 13.89 8.50
N ASP A 526 -7.64 13.12 9.47
CA ASP A 526 -8.48 12.34 10.37
C ASP A 526 -9.06 13.27 11.44
N THR A 527 -10.15 13.97 11.10
CA THR A 527 -10.82 14.93 11.96
C THR A 527 -11.85 14.29 12.89
N ASN A 528 -12.05 12.98 12.79
CA ASN A 528 -13.05 12.26 13.58
C ASN A 528 -12.70 12.25 15.07
N PRO A 529 -13.70 12.32 15.98
CA PRO A 529 -13.46 12.36 17.41
C PRO A 529 -12.80 11.07 17.94
N GLU A 530 -12.29 11.15 19.16
CA GLU A 530 -11.82 9.97 19.89
C GLU A 530 -12.99 8.98 20.09
N GLY A 531 -12.72 7.67 19.90
CA GLY A 531 -13.73 6.62 20.01
C GLY A 531 -14.70 6.53 18.81
N PHE A 532 -14.50 7.30 17.76
CA PHE A 532 -15.29 7.22 16.53
C PHE A 532 -15.13 5.89 15.81
N ILE A 533 -13.92 5.38 15.76
CA ILE A 533 -13.58 4.07 15.19
C ILE A 533 -13.16 3.10 16.31
N LYS A 534 -13.36 1.79 16.08
CA LYS A 534 -13.29 0.73 17.10
C LYS A 534 -12.20 -0.28 16.80
#